data_32442227f663bf6e9d2430d3e8b078f5
#
_entry.id   32442227f663bf6e9d2430d3e8b078f5
#
_cell.length_a   1.000
_cell.length_b   1.000
_cell.length_c   1.000
_cell.angle_alpha   90.00
_cell.angle_beta   90.00
_cell.angle_gamma   90.00
#
_symmetry.space_group_name_H-M   'P 1'
#
loop_
_entity.id
_entity.type
_entity.pdbx_description
1 polymer ?
#
loop_
_entity_poly.entity_id
_entity_poly.type
_entity_poly.pdbx_seq_one_letter_code
_entity_poly.pdbx_strand_id
1 'polypeptide(L)'
;LIDVGPGAGAGAFGGQIMASGTPEEVAKNKKSITGQYLSGAKSIPVPTERRVGNGRFIEVTGASENNLKNVSVKFPLGKLIAVTGVSGSGKSTLVNGILKKKIAQELNRNSEKPGKHKSVTGSSISSV
;
A
#
# COMPACT_ATOMS: atom_id res chain seq x y z
N LEU A 1 10.11 -24.53 -1.09
CA LEU A 1 9.74 -23.38 -1.91
C LEU A 1 9.53 -23.84 -3.36
N ILE A 2 8.52 -23.31 -4.03
CA ILE A 2 8.29 -23.49 -5.46
C ILE A 2 8.26 -22.09 -6.08
N ASP A 3 9.18 -21.82 -7.01
CA ASP A 3 9.26 -20.57 -7.75
C ASP A 3 8.58 -20.74 -9.11
N VAL A 4 7.51 -20.01 -9.34
CA VAL A 4 6.71 -20.08 -10.56
C VAL A 4 6.89 -18.78 -11.34
N GLY A 5 7.38 -18.89 -12.56
CA GLY A 5 7.61 -17.75 -13.41
C GLY A 5 7.45 -18.09 -14.89
N PRO A 6 7.66 -17.21 -15.76
CA PRO A 6 8.91 -16.89 -16.40
C PRO A 6 9.42 -15.58 -15.86
N GLY A 7 10.67 -15.35 -16.09
CA GLY A 7 11.27 -14.07 -15.80
C GLY A 7 10.60 -12.87 -16.49
N ALA A 8 10.02 -13.01 -17.65
CA ALA A 8 9.54 -11.90 -18.45
C ALA A 8 8.15 -12.16 -19.05
N GLY A 9 7.13 -12.01 -18.26
CA GLY A 9 5.76 -12.07 -18.74
C GLY A 9 4.82 -12.81 -17.81
N ALA A 10 3.71 -12.18 -17.50
CA ALA A 10 2.59 -12.77 -16.79
C ALA A 10 1.56 -13.31 -17.80
N GLY A 11 0.61 -14.10 -17.35
CA GLY A 11 -0.46 -14.63 -18.18
C GLY A 11 -0.04 -15.80 -19.05
N ALA A 12 -0.29 -15.75 -20.36
CA ALA A 12 -0.08 -16.86 -21.30
C ALA A 12 1.38 -17.38 -21.35
N PHE A 13 2.34 -16.59 -20.95
CA PHE A 13 3.76 -16.93 -20.89
C PHE A 13 4.24 -17.31 -19.48
N GLY A 14 3.35 -17.32 -18.50
CA GLY A 14 3.60 -17.70 -17.12
C GLY A 14 3.43 -19.18 -16.82
N GLY A 15 3.56 -19.56 -15.56
CA GLY A 15 3.23 -20.90 -15.05
C GLY A 15 4.33 -21.95 -15.16
N GLN A 16 5.55 -21.56 -15.55
CA GLN A 16 6.69 -22.49 -15.53
C GLN A 16 7.31 -22.56 -14.12
N ILE A 17 7.72 -23.77 -13.71
CA ILE A 17 8.50 -23.93 -12.47
C ILE A 17 9.95 -23.55 -12.78
N MET A 18 10.40 -22.45 -12.21
CA MET A 18 11.77 -21.93 -12.37
C MET A 18 12.75 -22.58 -11.40
N ALA A 19 12.28 -22.90 -10.21
CA ALA A 19 13.02 -23.60 -9.16
C ALA A 19 12.07 -24.27 -8.18
N SER A 20 12.51 -25.37 -7.59
CA SER A 20 11.80 -26.06 -6.50
C SER A 20 12.84 -26.65 -5.54
N GLY A 21 12.60 -26.55 -4.23
CA GLY A 21 13.48 -27.05 -3.19
C GLY A 21 13.43 -26.23 -1.91
N THR A 22 14.42 -26.39 -1.06
CA THR A 22 14.60 -25.54 0.12
C THR A 22 14.92 -24.09 -0.30
N PRO A 23 14.72 -23.10 0.57
CA PRO A 23 15.13 -21.73 0.28
C PRO A 23 16.59 -21.60 -0.16
N GLU A 24 17.49 -22.38 0.47
CA GLU A 24 18.92 -22.39 0.19
C GLU A 24 19.23 -22.97 -1.21
N GLU A 25 18.49 -24.00 -1.64
CA GLU A 25 18.61 -24.59 -2.97
C GLU A 25 18.11 -23.62 -4.05
N VAL A 26 16.96 -22.99 -3.80
CA VAL A 26 16.40 -21.98 -4.70
C VAL A 26 17.32 -20.76 -4.80
N ALA A 27 17.92 -20.31 -3.71
CA ALA A 27 18.88 -19.20 -3.70
C ALA A 27 20.11 -19.44 -4.60
N LYS A 28 20.53 -20.69 -4.79
CA LYS A 28 21.63 -21.06 -5.68
C LYS A 28 21.26 -21.01 -7.18
N ASN A 29 19.97 -21.02 -7.51
CA ASN A 29 19.51 -21.01 -8.90
C ASN A 29 19.54 -19.60 -9.48
N LYS A 30 20.57 -19.29 -10.28
CA LYS A 30 20.75 -17.96 -10.91
C LYS A 30 19.64 -17.59 -11.91
N LYS A 31 18.88 -18.55 -12.44
CA LYS A 31 17.75 -18.30 -13.35
C LYS A 31 16.48 -17.92 -12.59
N SER A 32 16.38 -18.27 -11.32
CA SER A 32 15.26 -17.90 -10.46
C SER A 32 15.42 -16.45 -9.98
N ILE A 33 14.45 -15.60 -10.29
CA ILE A 33 14.41 -14.23 -9.75
C ILE A 33 14.25 -14.28 -8.22
N THR A 34 13.40 -15.16 -7.71
CA THR A 34 13.24 -15.40 -6.28
C THR A 34 14.56 -15.81 -5.65
N GLY A 35 15.31 -16.72 -6.30
CA GLY A 35 16.65 -17.13 -5.86
C GLY A 35 17.65 -15.98 -5.81
N GLN A 36 17.61 -15.08 -6.80
CA GLN A 36 18.47 -13.88 -6.81
C GLN A 36 18.18 -12.94 -5.63
N TYR A 37 16.91 -12.80 -5.22
CA TYR A 37 16.56 -12.02 -4.04
C TYR A 37 16.92 -12.75 -2.73
N LEU A 38 16.69 -14.05 -2.65
CA LEU A 38 17.06 -14.86 -1.47
C LEU A 38 18.56 -14.88 -1.23
N SER A 39 19.37 -14.96 -2.29
CA SER A 39 20.83 -14.93 -2.19
C SER A 39 21.41 -13.54 -1.94
N GLY A 40 20.61 -12.48 -2.03
CA GLY A 40 21.06 -11.10 -1.96
C GLY A 40 21.73 -10.57 -3.24
N ALA A 41 21.78 -11.36 -4.33
CA ALA A 41 22.28 -10.90 -5.63
C ALA A 41 21.41 -9.78 -6.23
N LYS A 42 20.13 -9.77 -5.87
CA LYS A 42 19.21 -8.65 -6.09
C LYS A 42 18.63 -8.17 -4.76
N SER A 43 18.44 -6.88 -4.62
CA SER A 43 17.78 -6.29 -3.47
C SER A 43 16.96 -5.06 -3.89
N ILE A 44 15.95 -4.74 -3.12
CA ILE A 44 15.27 -3.46 -3.22
C ILE A 44 15.97 -2.53 -2.22
N PRO A 45 16.74 -1.53 -2.69
CA PRO A 45 17.52 -0.69 -1.79
C PRO A 45 16.58 0.13 -0.89
N VAL A 46 16.89 0.16 0.39
CA VAL A 46 16.24 1.06 1.35
C VAL A 46 16.96 2.40 1.26
N PRO A 47 16.26 3.51 0.93
CA PRO A 47 16.88 4.82 0.87
C PRO A 47 17.47 5.22 2.23
N THR A 48 18.71 5.70 2.24
CA THR A 48 19.37 6.24 3.43
C THR A 48 18.76 7.57 3.85
N GLU A 49 18.31 8.36 2.85
CA GLU A 49 17.62 9.63 3.06
C GLU A 49 16.16 9.49 2.66
N ARG A 50 15.27 9.99 3.49
CA ARG A 50 13.84 10.00 3.24
C ARG A 50 13.33 11.41 3.01
N ARG A 51 12.31 11.57 2.16
CA ARG A 51 11.66 12.86 1.95
C ARG A 51 11.16 13.43 3.28
N VAL A 52 11.53 14.64 3.57
CA VAL A 52 11.05 15.36 4.77
C VAL A 52 9.56 15.65 4.67
N GLY A 53 9.03 15.75 3.44
CA GLY A 53 7.65 16.19 3.17
C GLY A 53 7.54 17.72 3.28
N ASN A 54 6.32 18.22 3.19
CA ASN A 54 6.02 19.65 3.22
C ASN A 54 5.43 20.14 4.54
N GLY A 55 5.43 19.31 5.59
CA GLY A 55 4.82 19.58 6.89
C GLY A 55 3.29 19.57 6.92
N ARG A 56 2.63 19.44 5.76
CA ARG A 56 1.17 19.39 5.65
C ARG A 56 0.67 17.96 5.81
N PHE A 57 -0.55 17.82 6.29
CA PHE A 57 -1.20 16.51 6.44
C PHE A 57 -2.73 16.63 6.29
N ILE A 58 -3.36 15.52 5.96
CA ILE A 58 -4.80 15.34 6.10
C ILE A 58 -5.03 14.52 7.36
N GLU A 59 -5.92 14.98 8.22
CA GLU A 59 -6.27 14.30 9.46
C GLU A 59 -7.71 13.78 9.39
N VAL A 60 -7.86 12.47 9.56
CA VAL A 60 -9.14 11.82 9.82
C VAL A 60 -9.31 11.68 11.32
N THR A 61 -10.40 12.17 11.88
CA THR A 61 -10.69 12.09 13.31
C THR A 61 -11.96 11.29 13.55
N GLY A 62 -11.88 10.39 14.52
CA GLY A 62 -13.05 9.68 15.01
C GLY A 62 -13.71 8.74 14.02
N ALA A 63 -12.93 8.10 13.16
CA ALA A 63 -13.41 7.09 12.21
C ALA A 63 -14.03 5.91 12.97
N SER A 64 -15.31 5.62 12.70
CA SER A 64 -16.09 4.62 13.43
C SER A 64 -17.00 3.80 12.52
N GLU A 65 -16.71 3.74 11.23
CA GLU A 65 -17.40 2.89 10.27
C GLU A 65 -16.95 1.45 10.40
N ASN A 66 -17.88 0.49 10.25
CA ASN A 66 -17.66 -0.94 10.38
C ASN A 66 -16.95 -1.31 11.70
N ASN A 67 -15.76 -1.89 11.62
CA ASN A 67 -14.94 -2.31 12.76
C ASN A 67 -13.99 -1.24 13.31
N LEU A 68 -13.99 -0.02 12.75
CA LEU A 68 -13.14 1.07 13.25
C LEU A 68 -13.68 1.58 14.61
N LYS A 69 -12.79 1.70 15.59
CA LYS A 69 -13.11 2.09 16.96
C LYS A 69 -12.62 3.49 17.28
N ASN A 70 -13.31 4.51 16.72
CA ASN A 70 -12.98 5.92 16.95
C ASN A 70 -11.51 6.25 16.58
N VAL A 71 -11.05 5.75 15.44
CA VAL A 71 -9.66 5.89 14.99
C VAL A 71 -9.40 7.31 14.52
N SER A 72 -8.29 7.90 14.97
CA SER A 72 -7.79 9.18 14.46
C SER A 72 -6.38 8.99 13.90
N VAL A 73 -6.13 9.53 12.69
CA VAL A 73 -4.87 9.32 11.97
C VAL A 73 -4.53 10.50 11.08
N LYS A 74 -3.24 10.85 11.01
CA LYS A 74 -2.68 11.87 10.12
C LYS A 74 -2.00 11.23 8.93
N PHE A 75 -2.34 11.70 7.74
CA PHE A 75 -1.74 11.31 6.47
C PHE A 75 -0.82 12.44 5.99
N PRO A 76 0.51 12.33 6.14
CA PRO A 76 1.43 13.39 5.73
C PRO A 76 1.44 13.56 4.22
N LEU A 77 1.37 14.79 3.73
CA LEU A 77 1.39 15.09 2.30
C LEU A 77 2.82 15.12 1.75
N GLY A 78 2.95 14.85 0.43
CA GLY A 78 4.23 14.82 -0.25
C GLY A 78 5.10 13.60 0.07
N LYS A 79 4.51 12.55 0.61
CA LYS A 79 5.19 11.29 0.97
C LYS A 79 4.46 10.07 0.40
N LEU A 80 5.19 8.97 0.23
CA LEU A 80 4.56 7.66 0.04
C LEU A 80 4.09 7.15 1.40
N ILE A 81 2.81 6.79 1.47
CA ILE A 81 2.19 6.29 2.71
C ILE A 81 1.74 4.85 2.47
N ALA A 82 2.19 3.94 3.31
CA ALA A 82 1.73 2.55 3.32
C ALA A 82 0.79 2.32 4.50
N VAL A 83 -0.45 1.89 4.22
CA VAL A 83 -1.41 1.47 5.24
C VAL A 83 -1.43 -0.05 5.28
N THR A 84 -0.88 -0.63 6.33
CA THR A 84 -0.65 -2.06 6.49
C THR A 84 -1.51 -2.68 7.60
N GLY A 85 -1.60 -3.98 7.62
CA GLY A 85 -2.34 -4.76 8.63
C GLY A 85 -2.99 -6.00 8.02
N VAL A 86 -3.48 -6.88 8.87
CA VAL A 86 -4.17 -8.13 8.46
C VAL A 86 -5.44 -7.86 7.67
N SER A 87 -5.92 -8.87 6.93
CA SER A 87 -7.20 -8.76 6.22
C SER A 87 -8.33 -8.49 7.22
N GLY A 88 -9.31 -7.65 6.83
CA GLY A 88 -10.42 -7.28 7.72
C GLY A 88 -10.10 -6.25 8.81
N SER A 89 -8.86 -5.76 8.94
CA SER A 89 -8.49 -4.79 9.99
C SER A 89 -9.06 -3.38 9.82
N GLY A 90 -9.78 -3.09 8.72
CA GLY A 90 -10.41 -1.78 8.49
C GLY A 90 -9.63 -0.83 7.58
N LYS A 91 -8.50 -1.27 6.98
CA LYS A 91 -7.69 -0.43 6.06
C LYS A 91 -8.51 0.19 4.94
N SER A 92 -9.25 -0.63 4.21
CA SER A 92 -10.10 -0.17 3.10
C SER A 92 -11.27 0.70 3.57
N THR A 93 -11.81 0.43 4.76
CA THR A 93 -12.84 1.26 5.37
C THR A 93 -12.29 2.67 5.65
N LEU A 94 -11.10 2.77 6.23
CA LEU A 94 -10.46 4.03 6.55
C LEU A 94 -10.07 4.80 5.27
N VAL A 95 -9.36 4.14 4.35
CA VAL A 95 -8.77 4.82 3.17
C VAL A 95 -9.83 5.04 2.09
N ASN A 96 -10.50 3.96 1.64
CA ASN A 96 -11.46 4.06 0.53
C ASN A 96 -12.85 4.51 1.00
N GLY A 97 -13.29 4.00 2.15
CA GLY A 97 -14.63 4.27 2.68
C GLY A 97 -14.78 5.66 3.28
N ILE A 98 -13.76 6.21 3.90
CA ILE A 98 -13.82 7.52 4.57
C ILE A 98 -12.95 8.55 3.86
N LEU A 99 -11.62 8.40 3.89
CA LEU A 99 -10.68 9.41 3.41
C LEU A 99 -10.91 9.78 1.94
N LYS A 100 -10.88 8.77 1.04
CA LYS A 100 -11.06 8.99 -0.41
C LYS A 100 -12.40 9.64 -0.73
N LYS A 101 -13.50 9.13 -0.14
CA LYS A 101 -14.85 9.68 -0.40
C LYS A 101 -14.99 11.10 0.10
N LYS A 102 -14.44 11.41 1.30
CA LYS A 102 -14.49 12.75 1.85
C LYS A 102 -13.71 13.76 0.99
N ILE A 103 -12.49 13.40 0.58
CA ILE A 103 -11.69 14.22 -0.33
C ILE A 103 -12.40 14.40 -1.68
N ALA A 104 -12.98 13.34 -2.24
CA ALA A 104 -13.71 13.41 -3.50
C ALA A 104 -14.93 14.34 -3.42
N GLN A 105 -15.63 14.37 -2.28
CA GLN A 105 -16.72 15.34 -2.06
C GLN A 105 -16.21 16.79 -2.08
N GLU A 106 -15.07 17.06 -1.46
CA GLU A 106 -14.51 18.41 -1.38
C GLU A 106 -13.95 18.90 -2.71
N LEU A 107 -13.28 18.01 -3.46
CA LEU A 107 -12.65 18.38 -4.74
C LEU A 107 -13.63 18.36 -5.92
N ASN A 108 -14.42 17.31 -6.04
CA ASN A 108 -15.17 17.01 -7.27
C ASN A 108 -16.69 17.07 -7.07
N ARG A 109 -17.16 17.53 -5.92
CA ARG A 109 -18.60 17.52 -5.57
C ARG A 109 -19.25 16.13 -5.77
N ASN A 110 -18.49 15.05 -5.54
CA ASN A 110 -19.01 13.69 -5.61
C ASN A 110 -20.04 13.47 -4.50
N SER A 111 -21.17 12.84 -4.84
CA SER A 111 -22.28 12.61 -3.91
C SER A 111 -22.11 11.38 -3.02
N GLU A 112 -21.07 10.57 -3.21
CA GLU A 112 -20.87 9.37 -2.40
C GLU A 112 -20.63 9.73 -0.92
N LYS A 113 -21.51 9.26 -0.05
CA LYS A 113 -21.41 9.51 1.39
C LYS A 113 -20.21 8.76 1.98
N PRO A 114 -19.28 9.45 2.68
CA PRO A 114 -18.22 8.79 3.40
C PRO A 114 -18.77 8.03 4.62
N GLY A 115 -18.04 7.00 5.04
CA GLY A 115 -18.35 6.24 6.25
C GLY A 115 -18.31 7.10 7.51
N LYS A 116 -18.81 6.58 8.62
CA LYS A 116 -18.94 7.31 9.90
C LYS A 116 -17.58 7.80 10.41
N HIS A 117 -17.46 9.10 10.62
CA HIS A 117 -16.29 9.78 11.19
C HIS A 117 -16.72 11.12 11.81
N LYS A 118 -15.88 11.71 12.63
CA LYS A 118 -16.14 13.04 13.22
C LYS A 118 -15.77 14.15 12.25
N SER A 119 -14.55 14.15 11.75
CA SER A 119 -14.05 15.17 10.81
C SER A 119 -12.92 14.64 9.95
N VAL A 120 -12.72 15.28 8.80
CA VAL A 120 -11.51 15.22 7.98
C VAL A 120 -11.06 16.64 7.74
N THR A 121 -9.83 16.97 8.12
CA THR A 121 -9.26 18.32 8.04
C THR A 121 -7.94 18.31 7.27
N GLY A 122 -7.49 19.47 6.82
CA GLY A 122 -6.24 19.60 6.06
C GLY A 122 -6.39 19.31 4.56
N SER A 123 -7.61 19.17 4.08
CA SER A 123 -7.94 18.83 2.69
C SER A 123 -7.91 20.04 1.74
N SER A 124 -7.30 21.17 2.09
CA SER A 124 -7.03 22.24 1.13
C SER A 124 -6.03 21.77 0.04
N ILE A 125 -6.39 20.68 -0.61
CA ILE A 125 -5.74 20.17 -1.80
C ILE A 125 -6.42 20.91 -2.95
N SER A 126 -5.80 21.99 -3.43
CA SER A 126 -6.18 22.53 -4.73
C SER A 126 -5.99 21.42 -5.76
N SER A 127 -7.01 21.18 -6.59
CA SER A 127 -6.91 20.29 -7.75
C SER A 127 -5.63 20.58 -8.52
N VAL A 128 -4.86 19.53 -8.79
CA VAL A 128 -3.82 19.56 -9.81
C VAL A 128 -4.49 19.37 -11.15
#